data_6200b29e68a040f5cd295007ebbb4198
#
_entry.id   6200b29e68a040f5cd295007ebbb4198
#
_cell.length_a   1.000
_cell.length_b   1.000
_cell.length_c   1.000
_cell.angle_alpha   90.00
_cell.angle_beta   90.00
_cell.angle_gamma   90.00
#
_symmetry.space_group_name_H-M   'P 1'
#
loop_
_entity.id
_entity.type
_entity.pdbx_description
1 polymer ?
#
loop_
_entity_poly.entity_id
_entity_poly.type
_entity_poly.pdbx_seq_one_letter_code
_entity_poly.pdbx_strand_id
1 'polypeptide(L)' 'MHSTIKDTAKMRRMGYTVKAMYETAKGIPFLKYFMDKAEMDRFTANAEEEGSRLVAWAERGA' A
#
# COMPACT_ATOMS: atom_id res chain seq x y z
N MET A 1 2.61 14.69 3.60
CA MET A 1 1.49 14.36 2.72
C MET A 1 0.35 13.74 3.53
N HIS A 2 -0.84 14.07 3.16
CA HIS A 2 -2.02 13.60 3.86
C HIS A 2 -2.52 12.30 3.22
N SER A 3 -2.60 11.24 4.00
CA SER A 3 -3.07 9.96 3.49
C SER A 3 -4.57 9.82 3.71
N THR A 4 -5.27 9.27 2.72
CA THR A 4 -6.68 8.95 2.85
C THR A 4 -6.91 7.53 3.33
N ILE A 5 -5.84 6.74 3.46
CA ILE A 5 -5.93 5.35 3.91
C ILE A 5 -5.89 5.31 5.42
N LYS A 6 -6.85 4.63 6.02
CA LYS A 6 -6.94 4.50 7.46
C LYS A 6 -6.55 3.12 7.91
N ASP A 7 -6.02 3.05 9.14
CA ASP A 7 -5.73 1.80 9.79
C ASP A 7 -7.04 1.01 9.94
N THR A 8 -7.02 -0.27 9.60
CA THR A 8 -8.23 -1.10 9.68
C THR A 8 -8.02 -2.24 10.67
N ALA A 9 -9.14 -2.81 11.11
CA ALA A 9 -9.09 -3.95 12.01
C ALA A 9 -8.31 -5.11 11.38
N LYS A 10 -8.43 -5.28 10.06
CA LYS A 10 -7.70 -6.34 9.36
C LYS A 10 -6.20 -6.14 9.48
N MET A 11 -5.72 -4.92 9.30
CA MET A 11 -4.29 -4.62 9.44
C MET A 11 -3.80 -5.03 10.82
N ARG A 12 -4.52 -4.58 11.85
CA ARG A 12 -4.10 -4.85 13.21
C ARG A 12 -4.11 -6.33 13.55
N ARG A 13 -5.16 -7.03 13.13
CA ARG A 13 -5.31 -8.45 13.45
C ARG A 13 -4.24 -9.30 12.77
N MET A 14 -3.87 -8.94 11.55
CA MET A 14 -2.90 -9.72 10.77
C MET A 14 -1.45 -9.29 11.03
N GLY A 15 -1.25 -8.24 11.82
CA GLY A 15 0.10 -7.78 12.13
C GLY A 15 0.72 -6.89 11.07
N TYR A 16 -0.04 -6.47 10.07
CA TYR A 16 0.46 -5.55 9.06
C TYR A 16 0.58 -4.15 9.64
N THR A 17 1.60 -3.42 9.22
CA THR A 17 1.78 -2.04 9.64
C THR A 17 1.63 -1.04 8.50
N VAL A 18 1.65 -1.51 7.25
CA VAL A 18 1.56 -0.62 6.09
C VAL A 18 0.41 -1.05 5.19
N LYS A 19 -0.35 -0.07 4.73
CA LYS A 19 -1.44 -0.29 3.79
C LYS A 19 -1.25 0.66 2.63
N ALA A 20 -1.33 0.15 1.41
CA ALA A 20 -1.10 0.95 0.22
C ALA A 20 -2.20 0.71 -0.80
N MET A 21 -2.55 1.78 -1.51
CA MET A 21 -3.51 1.72 -2.61
C MET A 21 -2.77 1.99 -3.91
N TYR A 22 -3.01 1.12 -4.88
CA TYR A 22 -2.40 1.20 -6.20
C TYR A 22 -3.46 1.30 -7.27
N GLU A 23 -3.04 1.71 -8.45
CA GLU A 23 -3.90 1.75 -9.62
C GLU A 23 -3.16 1.08 -10.76
N THR A 24 -3.82 0.14 -11.45
CA THR A 24 -3.19 -0.54 -12.59
C THR A 24 -3.09 0.39 -13.79
N ALA A 25 -2.37 -0.04 -14.83
CA ALA A 25 -2.25 0.72 -16.06
C ALA A 25 -3.62 1.01 -16.68
N LYS A 26 -4.62 0.18 -16.39
CA LYS A 26 -5.97 0.36 -16.89
C LYS A 26 -6.85 1.18 -15.97
N GLY A 27 -6.30 1.70 -14.87
CA GLY A 27 -7.04 2.53 -13.95
C GLY A 27 -7.84 1.76 -12.90
N ILE A 28 -7.55 0.49 -12.70
CA ILE A 28 -8.25 -0.33 -11.72
C ILE A 28 -7.55 -0.24 -10.38
N PRO A 29 -8.24 0.21 -9.31
CA PRO A 29 -7.60 0.33 -8.00
C PRO A 29 -7.49 -1.03 -7.29
N PHE A 30 -6.44 -1.19 -6.51
CA PHE A 30 -6.32 -2.36 -5.63
C PHE A 30 -5.52 -2.00 -4.39
N LEU A 31 -5.75 -2.75 -3.32
CA LEU A 31 -5.11 -2.53 -2.03
C LEU A 31 -4.13 -3.66 -1.74
N LYS A 32 -3.02 -3.30 -1.08
CA LYS A 32 -2.05 -4.28 -0.59
C LYS A 32 -1.68 -3.92 0.84
N TYR A 33 -1.32 -4.93 1.61
CA TYR A 33 -0.89 -4.79 3.00
C TYR A 33 0.54 -5.32 3.11
N PHE A 34 1.34 -4.65 3.92
CA PHE A 34 2.75 -5.03 4.10
C PHE A 34 3.13 -5.00 5.57
N MET A 35 4.14 -5.77 5.91
CA MET A 35 4.63 -5.81 7.28
C MET A 35 5.45 -4.59 7.63
N ASP A 36 6.14 -3.99 6.64
CA ASP A 36 6.89 -2.77 6.85
C ASP A 36 7.02 -2.01 5.53
N LYS A 37 7.58 -0.80 5.62
CA LYS A 37 7.69 0.06 4.45
C LYS A 37 8.67 -0.47 3.41
N ALA A 38 9.73 -1.15 3.86
CA ALA A 38 10.70 -1.71 2.91
C ALA A 38 10.04 -2.73 2.00
N GLU A 39 9.13 -3.53 2.57
CA GLU A 39 8.38 -4.50 1.78
C GLU A 39 7.49 -3.80 0.76
N MET A 40 6.82 -2.73 1.19
CA MET A 40 6.00 -1.93 0.27
C MET A 40 6.85 -1.35 -0.85
N ASP A 41 8.02 -0.83 -0.53
CA ASP A 41 8.89 -0.22 -1.55
C ASP A 41 9.31 -1.23 -2.61
N ARG A 42 9.62 -2.46 -2.20
CA ARG A 42 10.00 -3.52 -3.14
C ARG A 42 8.83 -3.87 -4.06
N PHE A 43 7.65 -4.01 -3.49
CA PHE A 43 6.46 -4.30 -4.29
C PHE A 43 6.16 -3.17 -5.26
N THR A 44 6.28 -1.92 -4.79
CA THR A 44 5.98 -0.76 -5.60
C THR A 44 6.90 -0.69 -6.82
N ALA A 45 8.19 -0.97 -6.63
CA ALA A 45 9.12 -0.96 -7.75
C ALA A 45 8.70 -1.95 -8.84
N ASN A 46 8.30 -3.16 -8.43
CA ASN A 46 7.85 -4.17 -9.40
C ASN A 46 6.54 -3.76 -10.06
N ALA A 47 5.61 -3.19 -9.29
CA ALA A 47 4.32 -2.78 -9.83
C ALA A 47 4.49 -1.67 -10.86
N GLU A 48 5.43 -0.74 -10.60
CA GLU A 48 5.68 0.35 -11.54
C GLU A 48 6.24 -0.16 -12.87
N GLU A 49 7.05 -1.21 -12.82
CA GLU A 49 7.55 -1.81 -14.04
C GLU A 49 6.43 -2.40 -14.88
N GLU A 50 5.33 -2.78 -14.25
CA GLU A 50 4.18 -3.35 -14.94
C GLU A 50 3.15 -2.30 -15.34
N GLY A 51 3.43 -1.02 -15.07
CA GLY A 51 2.52 0.05 -15.44
C GLY A 51 1.56 0.48 -14.34
N SER A 52 1.64 -0.15 -13.18
CA SER A 52 0.83 0.28 -12.03
C SER A 52 1.51 1.45 -11.32
N ARG A 53 0.77 2.13 -10.47
CA ARG A 53 1.34 3.24 -9.70
C ARG A 53 0.77 3.24 -8.29
N LEU A 54 1.56 3.78 -7.38
CA LEU A 54 1.13 3.96 -5.99
C LEU A 54 0.31 5.24 -5.90
N VAL A 55 -0.90 5.14 -5.37
CA VAL A 55 -1.80 6.28 -5.26
C VAL A 55 -1.73 6.90 -3.86
N ALA A 56 -1.75 6.04 -2.83
CA ALA A 56 -1.72 6.52 -1.45
C ALA A 56 -1.24 5.39 -0.55
N TRP A 57 -0.68 5.74 0.60
CA TRP A 57 -0.27 4.74 1.57
C TRP A 57 -0.24 5.35 2.96
N ALA A 58 -0.29 4.48 3.96
CA ALA A 58 -0.23 4.91 5.35
C ALA A 58 0.49 3.84 6.16
N GLU A 59 1.20 4.28 7.19
CA GLU A 59 1.91 3.39 8.08
C GLU A 59 1.35 3.55 9.49
N ARG A 60 0.98 2.42 10.11
CA ARG A 60 0.43 2.42 11.45
C ARG A 60 1.53 2.57 12.49
N GLY A 61 1.23 3.27 13.56
CA GLY A 61 2.16 3.39 14.69
C GLY A 61 3.30 4.35 14.46
N ALA A 62 3.23 5.13 13.42
CA ALA A 62 4.27 6.11 13.15
C ALA A 62 4.15 7.30 14.09
#